data_02fc38e0230a987d58b64cb16240b043
#
_entry.id   02fc38e0230a987d58b64cb16240b043
#
_cell.length_a   1.000
_cell.length_b   1.000
_cell.length_c   1.000
_cell.angle_alpha   90.00
_cell.angle_beta   90.00
_cell.angle_gamma   90.00
#
_symmetry.space_group_name_H-M   'P 1'
#
loop_
_entity.id
_entity.type
_entity.pdbx_description
1 polymer ?
#
loop_
_entity_poly.entity_id
_entity_poly.type
_entity_poly.pdbx_seq_one_letter_code
_entity_poly.pdbx_strand_id
1 'polypeptide(L)'
;MQVLDDSTDESVSLTKSLVEKYKSEGLDIIQVRRENRVGFKAGALKEGLKSCKGELVAIFDADFLPHPDWLLKTVPHFDQKEIGVVQTCWSHINRDYSILTEVQAFALDAHFSLEQVGRNSEGHFINFNGTAGIWRKETIIDAGNWEGDTLT
;
A
#
# COMPACT_ATOMS: atom_id res chain seq x y z
N MET A 1 -6.67 -9.04 -7.50
CA MET A 1 -5.53 -8.67 -6.64
C MET A 1 -4.23 -8.85 -7.41
N GLN A 2 -3.20 -8.03 -7.14
CA GLN A 2 -1.88 -8.16 -7.76
C GLN A 2 -0.81 -8.33 -6.68
N VAL A 3 0.09 -9.29 -6.87
CA VAL A 3 1.32 -9.43 -6.08
C VAL A 3 2.46 -8.93 -6.94
N LEU A 4 2.98 -7.73 -6.61
CA LEU A 4 4.11 -7.13 -7.33
C LEU A 4 5.39 -7.72 -6.78
N ASP A 5 6.03 -8.59 -7.55
CA ASP A 5 7.14 -9.41 -7.08
C ASP A 5 8.42 -9.16 -7.89
N ASP A 6 9.35 -8.47 -7.24
CA ASP A 6 10.70 -8.19 -7.76
C ASP A 6 11.79 -9.11 -7.15
N SER A 7 11.38 -10.20 -6.48
CA SER A 7 12.32 -11.16 -5.89
C SER A 7 13.20 -11.82 -6.96
N THR A 8 14.40 -12.22 -6.56
CA THR A 8 15.37 -12.91 -7.42
C THR A 8 15.82 -14.26 -6.86
N ASP A 9 15.24 -14.66 -5.74
CA ASP A 9 15.51 -15.88 -4.99
C ASP A 9 14.35 -16.89 -5.05
N GLU A 10 14.34 -17.84 -4.16
CA GLU A 10 13.29 -18.86 -4.01
C GLU A 10 11.89 -18.32 -3.72
N SER A 11 11.80 -17.07 -3.21
CA SER A 11 10.51 -16.41 -2.95
C SER A 11 9.64 -16.32 -4.21
N VAL A 12 10.26 -16.24 -5.39
CA VAL A 12 9.55 -16.22 -6.69
C VAL A 12 8.68 -17.45 -6.87
N SER A 13 9.27 -18.64 -6.63
CA SER A 13 8.55 -19.90 -6.82
C SER A 13 7.48 -20.11 -5.75
N LEU A 14 7.78 -19.69 -4.52
CA LEU A 14 6.82 -19.73 -3.40
C LEU A 14 5.62 -18.82 -3.69
N THR A 15 5.86 -17.57 -4.07
CA THR A 15 4.81 -16.62 -4.44
C THR A 15 3.97 -17.16 -5.58
N LYS A 16 4.58 -17.71 -6.62
CA LYS A 16 3.87 -18.30 -7.76
C LYS A 16 2.93 -19.43 -7.30
N SER A 17 3.44 -20.35 -6.48
CA SER A 17 2.63 -21.47 -5.99
C SER A 17 1.43 -21.02 -5.15
N LEU A 18 1.62 -20.00 -4.29
CA LEU A 18 0.54 -19.42 -3.50
C LEU A 18 -0.50 -18.68 -4.36
N VAL A 19 -0.05 -17.93 -5.37
CA VAL A 19 -0.95 -17.27 -6.32
C VAL A 19 -1.78 -18.29 -7.09
N GLU A 20 -1.18 -19.38 -7.57
CA GLU A 20 -1.89 -20.45 -8.27
C GLU A 20 -2.92 -21.15 -7.36
N LYS A 21 -2.54 -21.39 -6.10
CA LYS A 21 -3.45 -21.96 -5.09
C LYS A 21 -4.68 -21.06 -4.90
N TYR A 22 -4.48 -19.80 -4.54
CA TYR A 22 -5.61 -18.90 -4.29
C TYR A 22 -6.44 -18.60 -5.54
N LYS A 23 -5.82 -18.61 -6.71
CA LYS A 23 -6.55 -18.54 -7.98
C LYS A 23 -7.45 -19.74 -8.18
N SER A 24 -7.00 -20.96 -7.83
CA SER A 24 -7.83 -22.17 -7.89
C SER A 24 -8.99 -22.15 -6.89
N GLU A 25 -8.85 -21.41 -5.79
CA GLU A 25 -9.90 -21.16 -4.81
C GLU A 25 -10.89 -20.04 -5.22
N GLY A 26 -10.70 -19.44 -6.40
CA GLY A 26 -11.62 -18.45 -6.98
C GLY A 26 -11.21 -16.98 -6.79
N LEU A 27 -10.04 -16.68 -6.22
CA LEU A 27 -9.54 -15.32 -6.16
C LEU A 27 -9.03 -14.85 -7.54
N ASP A 28 -9.44 -13.63 -7.96
CA ASP A 28 -8.80 -12.94 -9.10
C ASP A 28 -7.46 -12.34 -8.63
N ILE A 29 -6.42 -13.18 -8.64
CA ILE A 29 -5.07 -12.86 -8.18
C ILE A 29 -4.03 -13.19 -9.24
N ILE A 30 -3.05 -12.32 -9.43
CA ILE A 30 -1.93 -12.50 -10.35
C ILE A 30 -0.61 -12.10 -9.68
N GLN A 31 0.47 -12.78 -10.07
CA GLN A 31 1.84 -12.35 -9.80
C GLN A 31 2.32 -11.47 -10.96
N VAL A 32 2.71 -10.24 -10.67
CA VAL A 32 3.26 -9.30 -11.64
C VAL A 32 4.76 -9.22 -11.42
N ARG A 33 5.53 -9.57 -12.44
CA ARG A 33 7.00 -9.53 -12.41
C ARG A 33 7.53 -8.59 -13.47
N ARG A 34 8.70 -8.01 -13.20
CA ARG A 34 9.43 -7.13 -14.10
C ARG A 34 10.78 -7.73 -14.46
N GLU A 35 11.34 -7.38 -15.62
CA GLU A 35 12.68 -7.79 -16.02
C GLU A 35 13.78 -7.11 -15.20
N ASN A 36 13.52 -5.91 -14.69
CA ASN A 36 14.46 -5.11 -13.91
C ASN A 36 13.74 -4.38 -12.77
N ARG A 37 14.50 -3.91 -11.78
CA ARG A 37 14.00 -3.23 -10.58
C ARG A 37 14.11 -1.70 -10.67
N VAL A 38 14.16 -1.13 -11.87
CA VAL A 38 14.23 0.34 -12.04
C VAL A 38 13.07 1.00 -11.32
N GLY A 39 13.37 2.05 -10.54
CA GLY A 39 12.39 2.77 -9.72
C GLY A 39 11.88 1.97 -8.50
N PHE A 40 12.51 0.86 -8.14
CA PHE A 40 12.18 0.05 -6.95
C PHE A 40 10.65 -0.12 -6.76
N LYS A 41 10.13 0.21 -5.58
CA LYS A 41 8.70 0.11 -5.26
C LYS A 41 7.82 0.98 -6.17
N ALA A 42 8.22 2.22 -6.42
CA ALA A 42 7.50 3.12 -7.31
C ALA A 42 7.38 2.54 -8.72
N GLY A 43 8.49 1.99 -9.26
CA GLY A 43 8.48 1.30 -10.54
C GLY A 43 7.60 0.05 -10.57
N ALA A 44 7.54 -0.72 -9.48
CA ALA A 44 6.64 -1.88 -9.36
C ALA A 44 5.17 -1.44 -9.36
N LEU A 45 4.82 -0.41 -8.60
CA LEU A 45 3.48 0.17 -8.56
C LEU A 45 3.06 0.71 -9.93
N LYS A 46 3.98 1.40 -10.63
CA LYS A 46 3.77 1.90 -11.99
C LYS A 46 3.48 0.78 -12.98
N GLU A 47 4.17 -0.34 -12.87
CA GLU A 47 3.92 -1.53 -13.69
C GLU A 47 2.57 -2.16 -13.37
N GLY A 48 2.26 -2.36 -12.08
CA GLY A 48 0.98 -2.91 -11.63
C GLY A 48 -0.22 -2.08 -12.08
N LEU A 49 -0.07 -0.75 -12.11
CA LEU A 49 -1.14 0.16 -12.53
C LEU A 49 -1.57 -0.05 -13.98
N LYS A 50 -0.68 -0.50 -14.88
CA LYS A 50 -0.99 -0.77 -16.30
C LYS A 50 -2.09 -1.82 -16.47
N SER A 51 -2.10 -2.84 -15.61
CA SER A 51 -3.07 -3.93 -15.64
C SER A 51 -4.16 -3.84 -14.57
N CYS A 52 -4.17 -2.74 -13.78
CA CYS A 52 -5.15 -2.51 -12.73
C CYS A 52 -6.53 -2.22 -13.33
N LYS A 53 -7.54 -3.02 -12.95
CA LYS A 53 -8.91 -2.91 -13.46
C LYS A 53 -9.81 -2.03 -12.57
N GLY A 54 -9.48 -1.90 -11.28
CA GLY A 54 -10.29 -1.18 -10.30
C GLY A 54 -10.21 0.34 -10.44
N GLU A 55 -11.24 1.03 -10.01
CA GLU A 55 -11.26 2.50 -9.87
C GLU A 55 -10.45 2.96 -8.67
N LEU A 56 -10.38 2.12 -7.63
CA LEU A 56 -9.61 2.35 -6.42
C LEU A 56 -8.45 1.36 -6.35
N VAL A 57 -7.30 1.82 -5.88
CA VAL A 57 -6.06 1.04 -5.77
C VAL A 57 -5.61 1.02 -4.31
N ALA A 58 -5.82 -0.12 -3.64
CA ALA A 58 -5.30 -0.34 -2.29
C ALA A 58 -3.85 -0.86 -2.36
N ILE A 59 -2.98 -0.32 -1.52
CA ILE A 59 -1.55 -0.65 -1.49
C ILE A 59 -1.17 -1.14 -0.11
N PHE A 60 -0.57 -2.34 -0.08
CA PHE A 60 0.00 -2.93 1.13
C PHE A 60 1.38 -3.49 0.85
N ASP A 61 2.29 -3.33 1.81
CA ASP A 61 3.51 -4.11 1.85
C ASP A 61 3.21 -5.56 2.25
N ALA A 62 4.11 -6.48 1.90
CA ALA A 62 3.88 -7.91 2.07
C ALA A 62 3.77 -8.37 3.53
N ASP A 63 4.24 -7.56 4.47
CA ASP A 63 4.22 -7.80 5.92
C ASP A 63 3.02 -7.16 6.63
N PHE A 64 2.10 -6.53 5.88
CA PHE A 64 0.89 -5.93 6.44
C PHE A 64 -0.25 -6.93 6.57
N LEU A 65 -0.94 -6.87 7.70
CA LEU A 65 -2.15 -7.64 7.99
C LEU A 65 -3.35 -6.70 8.14
N PRO A 66 -4.04 -6.37 7.03
CA PRO A 66 -5.22 -5.50 7.10
C PRO A 66 -6.35 -6.19 7.86
N HIS A 67 -7.09 -5.40 8.65
CA HIS A 67 -8.27 -5.90 9.34
C HIS A 67 -9.35 -6.33 8.31
N PRO A 68 -10.15 -7.39 8.56
CA PRO A 68 -11.14 -7.89 7.59
C PRO A 68 -12.17 -6.85 7.11
N ASP A 69 -12.48 -5.85 7.92
CA ASP A 69 -13.42 -4.76 7.58
C ASP A 69 -12.73 -3.50 7.02
N TRP A 70 -11.43 -3.58 6.73
CA TRP A 70 -10.64 -2.42 6.30
C TRP A 70 -11.22 -1.73 5.06
N LEU A 71 -11.60 -2.50 4.04
CA LEU A 71 -12.24 -1.96 2.83
C LEU A 71 -13.61 -1.34 3.15
N LEU A 72 -14.39 -1.96 4.04
CA LEU A 72 -15.71 -1.45 4.42
C LEU A 72 -15.61 -0.09 5.13
N LYS A 73 -14.52 0.16 5.83
CA LYS A 73 -14.27 1.44 6.52
C LYS A 73 -13.66 2.51 5.63
N THR A 74 -12.86 2.12 4.64
CA THR A 74 -12.09 3.08 3.84
C THR A 74 -12.76 3.47 2.53
N VAL A 75 -13.40 2.54 1.83
CA VAL A 75 -14.02 2.80 0.52
C VAL A 75 -15.13 3.85 0.57
N PRO A 76 -16.00 3.91 1.59
CA PRO A 76 -17.07 4.91 1.64
C PRO A 76 -16.60 6.37 1.62
N HIS A 77 -15.34 6.65 2.02
CA HIS A 77 -14.80 8.01 1.93
C HIS A 77 -14.71 8.51 0.48
N PHE A 78 -14.61 7.61 -0.49
CA PHE A 78 -14.53 7.96 -1.91
C PHE A 78 -15.89 8.32 -2.53
N ASP A 79 -16.98 8.28 -1.81
CA ASP A 79 -18.26 8.87 -2.22
C ASP A 79 -18.11 10.40 -2.41
N GLN A 80 -17.18 11.02 -1.70
CA GLN A 80 -16.73 12.39 -1.92
C GLN A 80 -15.71 12.40 -3.07
N LYS A 81 -16.06 13.09 -4.16
CA LYS A 81 -15.25 13.12 -5.39
C LYS A 81 -13.89 13.81 -5.20
N GLU A 82 -13.80 14.71 -4.24
CA GLU A 82 -12.62 15.48 -3.90
C GLU A 82 -11.54 14.62 -3.21
N ILE A 83 -11.93 13.46 -2.66
CA ILE A 83 -10.98 12.57 -1.99
C ILE A 83 -10.25 11.71 -3.04
N GLY A 84 -8.97 12.02 -3.22
CA GLY A 84 -8.08 11.28 -4.10
C GLY A 84 -7.34 10.14 -3.40
N VAL A 85 -7.12 10.25 -2.07
CA VAL A 85 -6.41 9.27 -1.26
C VAL A 85 -6.99 9.16 0.14
N VAL A 86 -7.01 7.95 0.68
CA VAL A 86 -7.30 7.66 2.09
C VAL A 86 -6.11 6.90 2.66
N GLN A 87 -5.37 7.53 3.58
CA GLN A 87 -4.30 6.91 4.33
C GLN A 87 -4.84 6.42 5.67
N THR A 88 -4.64 5.15 5.98
CA THR A 88 -5.03 4.62 7.30
C THR A 88 -3.86 4.60 8.27
N CYS A 89 -4.17 4.74 9.55
CA CYS A 89 -3.21 4.48 10.62
C CYS A 89 -2.95 2.98 10.71
N TRP A 90 -1.70 2.62 10.96
CA TRP A 90 -1.28 1.25 11.20
C TRP A 90 -0.40 1.19 12.44
N SER A 91 -0.26 0.01 13.01
CA SER A 91 0.48 -0.20 14.25
C SER A 91 1.33 -1.47 14.18
N HIS A 92 2.29 -1.59 15.08
CA HIS A 92 3.13 -2.77 15.18
C HIS A 92 2.40 -3.89 15.93
N ILE A 93 2.36 -5.08 15.33
CA ILE A 93 1.80 -6.29 15.98
C ILE A 93 2.69 -6.74 17.15
N ASN A 94 4.00 -6.51 17.03
CA ASN A 94 5.00 -6.91 18.01
C ASN A 94 5.40 -5.78 18.98
N ARG A 95 4.48 -4.86 19.28
CA ARG A 95 4.73 -3.69 20.14
C ARG A 95 5.45 -4.07 21.44
N ASP A 96 4.95 -5.09 22.12
CA ASP A 96 5.40 -5.52 23.46
C ASP A 96 6.60 -6.49 23.42
N TYR A 97 7.24 -6.68 22.26
CA TYR A 97 8.33 -7.65 22.10
C TYR A 97 9.62 -7.19 22.78
N SER A 98 9.93 -5.88 22.72
CA SER A 98 11.14 -5.28 23.31
C SER A 98 10.95 -3.79 23.54
N ILE A 99 11.83 -3.19 24.36
CA ILE A 99 11.87 -1.73 24.55
C ILE A 99 12.02 -1.01 23.20
N LEU A 100 12.81 -1.55 22.27
CA LEU A 100 13.00 -0.96 20.95
C LEU A 100 11.68 -0.95 20.15
N THR A 101 10.94 -2.03 20.13
CA THR A 101 9.66 -2.12 19.41
C THR A 101 8.59 -1.23 20.07
N GLU A 102 8.63 -1.07 21.39
CA GLU A 102 7.74 -0.17 22.11
C GLU A 102 8.01 1.30 21.76
N VAL A 103 9.29 1.71 21.71
CA VAL A 103 9.69 3.07 21.30
C VAL A 103 9.34 3.33 19.84
N GLN A 104 9.54 2.36 18.95
CA GLN A 104 9.14 2.48 17.54
C GLN A 104 7.62 2.63 17.38
N ALA A 105 6.84 1.86 18.14
CA ALA A 105 5.38 1.97 18.13
C ALA A 105 4.91 3.33 18.65
N PHE A 106 5.53 3.84 19.72
CA PHE A 106 5.23 5.18 20.25
C PHE A 106 5.54 6.29 19.23
N ALA A 107 6.68 6.22 18.55
CA ALA A 107 7.06 7.19 17.53
C ALA A 107 6.06 7.17 16.34
N LEU A 108 5.60 5.99 15.95
CA LEU A 108 4.60 5.83 14.90
C LEU A 108 3.22 6.37 15.32
N ASP A 109 2.79 6.09 16.55
CA ASP A 109 1.54 6.63 17.11
C ASP A 109 1.58 8.16 17.14
N ALA A 110 2.71 8.76 17.50
CA ALA A 110 2.91 10.21 17.49
C ALA A 110 2.85 10.78 16.05
N HIS A 111 3.46 10.11 15.08
CA HIS A 111 3.41 10.51 13.68
C HIS A 111 1.96 10.57 13.17
N PHE A 112 1.16 9.52 13.39
CA PHE A 112 -0.22 9.51 12.95
C PHE A 112 -1.11 10.49 13.74
N SER A 113 -0.95 10.55 15.06
CA SER A 113 -1.85 11.34 15.92
C SER A 113 -1.59 12.85 15.88
N LEU A 114 -0.33 13.24 15.70
CA LEU A 114 0.07 14.65 15.76
C LEU A 114 0.34 15.21 14.37
N GLU A 115 1.23 14.60 13.61
CA GLU A 115 1.67 15.15 12.34
C GLU A 115 0.59 15.01 11.25
N GLN A 116 0.08 13.81 11.01
CA GLN A 116 -0.89 13.56 9.95
C GLN A 116 -2.24 14.23 10.23
N VAL A 117 -2.72 14.15 11.47
CA VAL A 117 -3.97 14.81 11.88
C VAL A 117 -3.81 16.33 11.82
N GLY A 118 -2.69 16.88 12.28
CA GLY A 118 -2.41 18.31 12.22
C GLY A 118 -2.42 18.82 10.78
N ARG A 119 -1.70 18.15 9.87
CA ARG A 119 -1.69 18.51 8.44
C ARG A 119 -3.09 18.50 7.82
N ASN A 120 -3.84 17.44 8.06
CA ASN A 120 -5.19 17.29 7.51
C ASN A 120 -6.17 18.35 8.04
N SER A 121 -6.08 18.70 9.32
CA SER A 121 -6.96 19.70 9.94
C SER A 121 -6.73 21.12 9.43
N GLU A 122 -5.52 21.42 9.00
CA GLU A 122 -5.14 22.72 8.42
C GLU A 122 -5.30 22.78 6.89
N GLY A 123 -5.84 21.72 6.28
CA GLY A 123 -6.04 21.62 4.83
C GLY A 123 -4.75 21.42 4.03
N HIS A 124 -3.67 21.00 4.68
CA HIS A 124 -2.43 20.62 4.01
C HIS A 124 -2.51 19.19 3.47
N PHE A 125 -1.76 18.91 2.42
CA PHE A 125 -1.63 17.57 1.90
C PHE A 125 -0.98 16.63 2.92
N ILE A 126 -1.57 15.44 3.07
CA ILE A 126 -0.99 14.37 3.86
C ILE A 126 0.13 13.68 3.08
N ASN A 127 1.15 13.20 3.78
CA ASN A 127 2.14 12.32 3.17
C ASN A 127 1.59 10.90 3.09
N PHE A 128 1.63 10.30 1.90
CA PHE A 128 1.34 8.88 1.77
C PHE A 128 2.52 8.06 2.26
N ASN A 129 2.29 7.17 3.23
CA ASN A 129 3.36 6.38 3.87
C ASN A 129 3.81 5.17 3.04
N GLY A 130 3.41 5.09 1.78
CA GLY A 130 3.77 4.01 0.86
C GLY A 130 2.96 2.72 1.03
N THR A 131 2.17 2.59 2.09
CA THR A 131 1.43 1.38 2.44
C THR A 131 0.16 1.69 3.23
N ALA A 132 -0.73 0.71 3.39
CA ALA A 132 -1.97 0.80 4.15
C ALA A 132 -2.85 2.00 3.76
N GLY A 133 -2.99 2.24 2.46
CA GLY A 133 -3.86 3.29 1.95
C GLY A 133 -4.50 2.93 0.62
N ILE A 134 -5.52 3.69 0.27
CA ILE A 134 -6.26 3.56 -0.99
C ILE A 134 -6.14 4.87 -1.77
N TRP A 135 -5.94 4.73 -3.05
CA TRP A 135 -5.91 5.83 -4.01
C TRP A 135 -7.04 5.68 -5.02
N ARG A 136 -7.62 6.80 -5.42
CA ARG A 136 -8.38 6.87 -6.65
C ARG A 136 -7.42 6.74 -7.84
N LYS A 137 -7.65 5.77 -8.73
CA LYS A 137 -6.76 5.48 -9.85
C LYS A 137 -6.52 6.70 -10.74
N GLU A 138 -7.58 7.47 -11.03
CA GLU A 138 -7.48 8.69 -11.81
C GLU A 138 -6.57 9.75 -11.16
N THR A 139 -6.60 9.87 -9.83
CA THR A 139 -5.71 10.79 -9.10
C THR A 139 -4.25 10.40 -9.25
N ILE A 140 -3.92 9.10 -9.23
CA ILE A 140 -2.55 8.63 -9.47
C ILE A 140 -2.10 9.02 -10.88
N ILE A 141 -2.98 8.86 -11.87
CA ILE A 141 -2.68 9.15 -13.28
C ILE A 141 -2.51 10.66 -13.48
N ASP A 142 -3.42 11.47 -12.93
CA ASP A 142 -3.40 12.93 -13.03
C ASP A 142 -2.16 13.53 -12.35
N ALA A 143 -1.72 12.97 -11.24
CA ALA A 143 -0.49 13.37 -10.55
C ALA A 143 0.81 12.96 -11.26
N GLY A 144 0.75 12.33 -12.45
CA GLY A 144 1.93 11.91 -13.20
C GLY A 144 2.39 10.47 -12.90
N ASN A 145 1.60 9.71 -12.13
CA ASN A 145 1.95 8.34 -11.71
C ASN A 145 3.03 8.31 -10.61
N TRP A 146 3.57 7.14 -10.33
CA TRP A 146 4.61 6.93 -9.30
C TRP A 146 5.99 7.38 -9.82
N GLU A 147 6.63 8.31 -9.10
CA GLU A 147 7.99 8.73 -9.41
C GLU A 147 9.01 7.81 -8.72
N GLY A 148 10.01 7.35 -9.48
CA GLY A 148 11.02 6.41 -9.01
C GLY A 148 12.44 6.98 -8.99
N ASP A 149 12.59 8.29 -9.10
CA ASP A 149 13.86 9.00 -9.13
C ASP A 149 14.31 9.53 -7.77
N THR A 150 13.42 9.49 -6.78
CA THR A 150 13.74 9.86 -5.40
C THR A 150 14.28 8.68 -4.62
N LEU A 151 15.38 8.91 -3.89
CA LEU A 151 15.89 7.97 -2.89
C LEU A 151 14.95 8.01 -1.68
N THR A 152 14.14 6.98 -1.54
CA THR A 152 13.34 6.72 -0.34
C THR A 152 13.94 5.57 0.45
#